data_4606d797f09f12ed401812d15abb17bc
#
_entry.id   4606d797f09f12ed401812d15abb17bc
#
_cell.length_a   1.000
_cell.length_b   1.000
_cell.length_c   1.000
_cell.angle_alpha   90.00
_cell.angle_beta   90.00
_cell.angle_gamma   90.00
#
_symmetry.space_group_name_H-M   'P 1'
#
loop_
_entity.id
_entity.type
_entity.pdbx_description
1 polymer ?
#
loop_
_entity_poly.entity_id
_entity_poly.type
_entity_poly.pdbx_seq_one_letter_code
_entity_poly.pdbx_strand_id
1 'polypeptide(L)'
;LGGVLIAPDLLKLVDAASTTGASMTSVYGLLPAPVNDYTTTVIPVLISVPVLWRVECFFKRVIPKAVAFSFVPFTTMLVMVPVSLCITAPAGSYLGMLLGQLMFMLGNSGGIVSLLTLMGLAAGWEFLKIAGVSNVVLSLAYAQFMSVGTDSCILIAATMATFAVWGMPFGASLRVADKDEKALMLGYSISGILGGVSEPALYGCGFKYGRCLTCMAIGGAVGGLVAAVGHVTAYTIGMTNVLMVIGFATGGISNLLWCCVAGGVAFAVSAALSYCFGVVPAQGQTTGDGADSPETSKSVAEASA
;
A
#
# COMPACT_ATOMS: atom_id res chain seq x y z
N LEU A 1 1.98 14.81 13.33
CA LEU A 1 2.50 13.69 14.11
C LEU A 1 3.34 12.74 13.25
N GLY A 2 2.88 12.32 12.07
CA GLY A 2 3.66 11.50 11.15
C GLY A 2 5.03 12.09 10.80
N GLY A 3 5.11 13.42 10.62
CA GLY A 3 6.38 14.11 10.37
C GLY A 3 7.40 13.99 11.52
N VAL A 4 6.98 13.73 12.75
CA VAL A 4 7.90 13.49 13.88
C VAL A 4 8.61 12.14 13.74
N LEU A 5 7.90 11.12 13.24
CA LEU A 5 8.45 9.77 13.06
C LEU A 5 9.45 9.67 11.91
N ILE A 6 9.40 10.61 10.96
CA ILE A 6 10.31 10.69 9.80
C ILE A 6 11.21 11.93 9.85
N ALA A 7 11.32 12.58 11.02
CA ALA A 7 12.14 13.79 11.16
C ALA A 7 13.62 13.48 10.85
N PRO A 8 14.33 14.37 10.11
CA PRO A 8 15.73 14.15 9.74
C PRO A 8 16.66 13.92 10.95
N ASP A 9 16.35 14.52 12.08
CA ASP A 9 17.15 14.35 13.30
C ASP A 9 16.93 12.97 13.95
N LEU A 10 15.74 12.40 13.84
CA LEU A 10 15.49 11.01 14.23
C LEU A 10 16.25 10.04 13.33
N LEU A 11 16.30 10.29 12.02
CA LEU A 11 17.05 9.48 11.07
C LEU A 11 18.55 9.51 11.36
N LYS A 12 19.10 10.68 11.70
CA LYS A 12 20.53 10.79 12.14
C LYS A 12 20.79 9.97 13.41
N LEU A 13 19.83 9.90 14.34
CA LEU A 13 19.94 9.06 15.53
C LEU A 13 19.87 7.57 15.18
N VAL A 14 19.07 7.18 14.19
CA VAL A 14 19.02 5.79 13.67
C VAL A 14 20.37 5.41 13.06
N ASP A 15 20.96 6.27 12.22
CA ASP A 15 22.27 6.05 11.62
C ASP A 15 23.38 5.96 12.69
N ALA A 16 23.36 6.86 13.68
CA ALA A 16 24.29 6.83 14.80
C ALA A 16 24.13 5.58 15.68
N ALA A 17 22.90 5.14 15.90
CA ALA A 17 22.60 3.93 16.65
C ALA A 17 23.10 2.66 15.93
N SER A 18 22.96 2.61 14.61
CA SER A 18 23.46 1.49 13.79
C SER A 18 24.98 1.35 13.85
N THR A 19 25.70 2.48 14.00
CA THR A 19 27.17 2.49 14.11
C THR A 19 27.68 2.25 15.53
N THR A 20 26.94 2.69 16.55
CA THR A 20 27.36 2.59 17.97
C THR A 20 26.72 1.43 18.73
N GLY A 21 25.77 0.71 18.12
CA GLY A 21 25.02 -0.37 18.79
C GLY A 21 24.04 0.12 19.85
N ALA A 22 23.76 1.44 19.92
CA ALA A 22 22.81 2.01 20.86
C ALA A 22 21.39 1.75 20.36
N SER A 23 20.61 0.96 21.10
CA SER A 23 19.22 0.62 20.74
C SER A 23 18.18 1.57 21.32
N MET A 24 18.56 2.52 22.16
CA MET A 24 17.65 3.43 22.85
C MET A 24 18.14 4.87 22.86
N THR A 25 17.22 5.80 22.69
CA THR A 25 17.43 7.24 22.89
C THR A 25 16.48 7.76 23.98
N SER A 26 16.70 8.99 24.45
CA SER A 26 15.81 9.61 25.43
C SER A 26 14.98 10.71 24.79
N VAL A 27 13.66 10.61 24.95
CA VAL A 27 12.71 11.67 24.56
C VAL A 27 12.56 12.63 25.74
N TYR A 28 12.76 13.91 25.49
CA TYR A 28 12.82 14.99 26.51
C TYR A 28 13.86 14.74 27.64
N GLY A 29 14.86 13.90 27.38
CA GLY A 29 15.90 13.56 28.38
C GLY A 29 15.44 12.63 29.52
N LEU A 30 14.17 12.17 29.52
CA LEU A 30 13.55 11.42 30.61
C LEU A 30 12.99 10.05 30.20
N LEU A 31 12.43 9.95 28.99
CA LEU A 31 11.71 8.75 28.56
C LEU A 31 12.56 7.95 27.54
N PRO A 32 12.87 6.67 27.83
CA PRO A 32 13.57 5.83 26.88
C PRO A 32 12.67 5.48 25.69
N ALA A 33 13.18 5.70 24.47
CA ALA A 33 12.51 5.30 23.25
C ALA A 33 13.46 4.43 22.41
N PRO A 34 12.98 3.33 21.84
CA PRO A 34 13.77 2.52 20.92
C PRO A 34 14.03 3.30 19.65
N VAL A 35 15.24 3.23 19.15
CA VAL A 35 15.67 3.88 17.90
C VAL A 35 15.46 2.91 16.76
N ASN A 36 14.41 3.15 15.98
CA ASN A 36 14.08 2.36 14.79
C ASN A 36 13.80 3.30 13.61
N ASP A 37 14.02 2.81 12.41
CA ASP A 37 13.58 3.50 11.19
C ASP A 37 12.08 3.28 10.96
N TYR A 38 11.32 4.35 11.05
CA TYR A 38 9.88 4.37 10.84
C TYR A 38 9.48 4.95 9.48
N THR A 39 10.43 5.29 8.61
CA THR A 39 10.17 6.01 7.34
C THR A 39 9.29 5.24 6.38
N THR A 40 9.39 3.91 6.40
CA THR A 40 8.63 3.01 5.51
C THR A 40 7.40 2.38 6.18
N THR A 41 7.13 2.68 7.47
CA THR A 41 6.08 2.02 8.23
C THR A 41 4.86 2.93 8.44
N VAL A 42 3.70 2.52 7.99
CA VAL A 42 2.44 3.26 8.15
C VAL A 42 1.65 2.81 9.39
N ILE A 43 1.84 1.56 9.85
CA ILE A 43 1.13 1.00 11.02
C ILE A 43 1.29 1.88 12.27
N PRO A 44 2.50 2.36 12.64
CA PRO A 44 2.67 3.26 13.77
C PRO A 44 1.81 4.52 13.67
N VAL A 45 1.68 5.09 12.47
CA VAL A 45 0.86 6.29 12.24
C VAL A 45 -0.62 5.96 12.40
N LEU A 46 -1.09 4.84 11.83
CA LEU A 46 -2.48 4.39 11.97
C LEU A 46 -2.88 4.17 13.42
N ILE A 47 -2.00 3.58 14.24
CA ILE A 47 -2.23 3.40 15.69
C ILE A 47 -2.20 4.75 16.41
N SER A 48 -1.33 5.66 15.99
CA SER A 48 -1.19 6.97 16.66
C SER A 48 -2.40 7.89 16.43
N VAL A 49 -3.11 7.80 15.29
CA VAL A 49 -4.23 8.70 14.96
C VAL A 49 -5.41 8.58 15.95
N PRO A 50 -5.92 7.39 16.29
CA PRO A 50 -6.97 7.24 17.29
C PRO A 50 -6.55 7.74 18.68
N VAL A 51 -5.27 7.53 19.06
CA VAL A 51 -4.72 8.00 20.31
C VAL A 51 -4.65 9.53 20.32
N LEU A 52 -4.15 10.13 19.23
CA LEU A 52 -4.11 11.59 19.03
C LEU A 52 -5.51 12.19 19.20
N TRP A 53 -6.52 11.61 18.53
CA TRP A 53 -7.89 12.09 18.64
C TRP A 53 -8.40 12.07 20.09
N ARG A 54 -8.10 10.99 20.84
CA ARG A 54 -8.48 10.90 22.27
C ARG A 54 -7.80 11.96 23.13
N VAL A 55 -6.50 12.16 22.94
CA VAL A 55 -5.70 13.17 23.66
C VAL A 55 -6.18 14.58 23.32
N GLU A 56 -6.44 14.86 22.06
CA GLU A 56 -6.98 16.16 21.62
C GLU A 56 -8.36 16.44 22.21
N CYS A 57 -9.27 15.45 22.19
CA CYS A 57 -10.59 15.59 22.82
C CYS A 57 -10.50 15.85 24.32
N PHE A 58 -9.55 15.24 25.01
CA PHE A 58 -9.29 15.50 26.41
C PHE A 58 -8.86 16.94 26.66
N PHE A 59 -7.88 17.44 25.93
CA PHE A 59 -7.42 18.83 26.07
C PHE A 59 -8.47 19.86 25.67
N LYS A 60 -9.30 19.59 24.66
CA LYS A 60 -10.44 20.44 24.31
C LYS A 60 -11.47 20.61 25.44
N ARG A 61 -11.55 19.65 26.36
CA ARG A 61 -12.45 19.74 27.52
C ARG A 61 -11.83 20.47 28.70
N VAL A 62 -10.51 20.39 28.84
CA VAL A 62 -9.78 20.95 30.00
C VAL A 62 -9.35 22.41 29.74
N ILE A 63 -8.99 22.76 28.53
CA ILE A 63 -8.46 24.09 28.21
C ILE A 63 -9.61 25.07 27.94
N PRO A 64 -9.60 26.26 28.59
CA PRO A 64 -10.60 27.30 28.37
C PRO A 64 -10.66 27.75 26.91
N LYS A 65 -11.88 28.02 26.41
CA LYS A 65 -12.13 28.39 25.01
C LYS A 65 -11.32 29.61 24.53
N ALA A 66 -11.02 30.55 25.43
CA ALA A 66 -10.27 31.77 25.10
C ALA A 66 -8.86 31.51 24.56
N VAL A 67 -8.20 30.43 24.99
CA VAL A 67 -6.82 30.08 24.62
C VAL A 67 -6.73 28.75 23.86
N ALA A 68 -7.86 28.08 23.67
CA ALA A 68 -7.93 26.75 23.10
C ALA A 68 -7.29 26.63 21.70
N PHE A 69 -7.40 27.68 20.87
CA PHE A 69 -6.85 27.69 19.51
C PHE A 69 -5.34 27.39 19.46
N SER A 70 -4.57 27.95 20.39
CA SER A 70 -3.11 27.75 20.42
C SER A 70 -2.67 26.67 21.39
N PHE A 71 -3.33 26.55 22.55
CA PHE A 71 -2.89 25.65 23.61
C PHE A 71 -3.31 24.20 23.37
N VAL A 72 -4.46 23.93 22.76
CA VAL A 72 -4.88 22.55 22.47
C VAL A 72 -3.90 21.83 21.55
N PRO A 73 -3.55 22.36 20.34
CA PRO A 73 -2.59 21.70 19.49
C PRO A 73 -1.19 21.58 20.12
N PHE A 74 -0.75 22.61 20.85
CA PHE A 74 0.54 22.60 21.53
C PHE A 74 0.63 21.49 22.58
N THR A 75 -0.31 21.44 23.52
CA THR A 75 -0.32 20.44 24.60
C THR A 75 -0.57 19.02 24.05
N THR A 76 -1.41 18.91 23.02
CA THR A 76 -1.63 17.63 22.35
C THR A 76 -0.34 17.11 21.72
N MET A 77 0.42 17.95 21.02
CA MET A 77 1.69 17.53 20.44
C MET A 77 2.75 17.24 21.48
N LEU A 78 2.82 18.05 22.55
CA LEU A 78 3.74 17.84 23.67
C LEU A 78 3.59 16.44 24.30
N VAL A 79 2.36 15.96 24.44
CA VAL A 79 2.06 14.62 24.97
C VAL A 79 2.21 13.55 23.90
N MET A 80 1.79 13.84 22.66
CA MET A 80 1.78 12.84 21.60
C MET A 80 3.16 12.50 21.05
N VAL A 81 4.14 13.40 21.11
CA VAL A 81 5.52 13.09 20.68
C VAL A 81 6.10 11.93 21.51
N PRO A 82 6.17 11.98 22.84
CA PRO A 82 6.66 10.84 23.62
C PRO A 82 5.78 9.60 23.49
N VAL A 83 4.45 9.74 23.46
CA VAL A 83 3.54 8.60 23.27
C VAL A 83 3.80 7.93 21.92
N SER A 84 4.02 8.72 20.88
CA SER A 84 4.29 8.16 19.56
C SER A 84 5.62 7.42 19.50
N LEU A 85 6.69 8.00 20.03
CA LEU A 85 8.03 7.41 19.95
C LEU A 85 8.22 6.25 20.92
N CYS A 86 7.64 6.32 22.13
CA CYS A 86 7.85 5.32 23.16
C CYS A 86 6.84 4.16 23.10
N ILE A 87 5.63 4.38 22.57
CA ILE A 87 4.55 3.39 22.65
C ILE A 87 4.04 3.01 21.26
N THR A 88 3.46 3.97 20.50
CA THR A 88 2.73 3.60 19.28
C THR A 88 3.63 3.22 18.13
N ALA A 89 4.84 3.81 18.03
CA ALA A 89 5.80 3.45 17.01
C ALA A 89 6.39 2.05 17.24
N PRO A 90 6.90 1.69 18.43
CA PRO A 90 7.37 0.33 18.70
C PRO A 90 6.27 -0.73 18.57
N ALA A 91 5.06 -0.43 19.08
CA ALA A 91 3.93 -1.34 18.98
C ALA A 91 3.55 -1.62 17.51
N GLY A 92 3.52 -0.56 16.68
CA GLY A 92 3.23 -0.70 15.26
C GLY A 92 4.30 -1.48 14.51
N SER A 93 5.57 -1.25 14.80
CA SER A 93 6.68 -2.01 14.21
C SER A 93 6.66 -3.47 14.63
N TYR A 94 6.38 -3.76 15.91
CA TYR A 94 6.27 -5.13 16.40
C TYR A 94 5.11 -5.90 15.74
N LEU A 95 3.95 -5.27 15.59
CA LEU A 95 2.82 -5.87 14.86
C LEU A 95 3.16 -6.15 13.41
N GLY A 96 3.82 -5.22 12.74
CA GLY A 96 4.28 -5.40 11.36
C GLY A 96 5.26 -6.58 11.24
N MET A 97 6.22 -6.67 12.15
CA MET A 97 7.19 -7.76 12.20
C MET A 97 6.49 -9.11 12.44
N LEU A 98 5.55 -9.18 13.37
CA LEU A 98 4.80 -10.39 13.67
C LEU A 98 4.00 -10.88 12.44
N LEU A 99 3.32 -9.97 11.75
CA LEU A 99 2.60 -10.28 10.53
C LEU A 99 3.52 -10.82 9.42
N GLY A 100 4.67 -10.16 9.21
CA GLY A 100 5.64 -10.59 8.22
C GLY A 100 6.25 -11.97 8.53
N GLN A 101 6.61 -12.21 9.79
CA GLN A 101 7.11 -13.53 10.23
C GLN A 101 6.07 -14.64 10.06
N LEU A 102 4.82 -14.36 10.39
CA LEU A 102 3.72 -15.31 10.20
C LEU A 102 3.57 -15.67 8.71
N MET A 103 3.53 -14.67 7.83
CA MET A 103 3.43 -14.88 6.38
C MET A 103 4.62 -15.68 5.84
N PHE A 104 5.82 -15.39 6.32
CA PHE A 104 7.02 -16.09 5.94
C PHE A 104 7.02 -17.56 6.41
N MET A 105 6.68 -17.81 7.67
CA MET A 105 6.57 -19.17 8.21
C MET A 105 5.55 -20.01 7.44
N LEU A 106 4.38 -19.45 7.16
CA LEU A 106 3.33 -20.11 6.40
C LEU A 106 3.76 -20.37 4.94
N GLY A 107 4.43 -19.39 4.32
CA GLY A 107 4.92 -19.52 2.94
C GLY A 107 5.97 -20.63 2.77
N ASN A 108 6.83 -20.83 3.77
CA ASN A 108 7.88 -21.85 3.74
C ASN A 108 7.48 -23.20 4.36
N SER A 109 6.24 -23.37 4.81
CA SER A 109 5.77 -24.63 5.41
C SER A 109 5.72 -25.80 4.43
N GLY A 110 5.78 -25.52 3.12
CA GLY A 110 5.68 -26.54 2.06
C GLY A 110 4.26 -27.07 1.84
N GLY A 111 4.08 -27.83 0.76
CA GLY A 111 2.82 -28.49 0.44
C GLY A 111 1.64 -27.53 0.24
N ILE A 112 0.45 -27.97 0.64
CA ILE A 112 -0.81 -27.23 0.46
C ILE A 112 -0.81 -25.91 1.25
N VAL A 113 -0.16 -25.86 2.41
CA VAL A 113 -0.12 -24.64 3.25
C VAL A 113 0.62 -23.53 2.54
N SER A 114 1.78 -23.81 1.97
CA SER A 114 2.56 -22.82 1.19
C SER A 114 1.78 -22.32 -0.03
N LEU A 115 1.10 -23.24 -0.74
CA LEU A 115 0.26 -22.91 -1.89
C LEU A 115 -0.89 -21.95 -1.50
N LEU A 116 -1.64 -22.29 -0.44
CA LEU A 116 -2.74 -21.46 0.05
C LEU A 116 -2.23 -20.10 0.57
N THR A 117 -1.07 -20.09 1.21
CA THR A 117 -0.44 -18.83 1.68
C THR A 117 -0.07 -17.95 0.51
N LEU A 118 0.56 -18.48 -0.53
CA LEU A 118 0.93 -17.71 -1.72
C LEU A 118 -0.31 -17.16 -2.44
N MET A 119 -1.37 -17.98 -2.60
CA MET A 119 -2.65 -17.55 -3.15
C MET A 119 -3.28 -16.42 -2.32
N GLY A 120 -3.39 -16.61 -1.01
CA GLY A 120 -4.00 -15.64 -0.10
C GLY A 120 -3.20 -14.33 -0.03
N LEU A 121 -1.88 -14.45 0.02
CA LEU A 121 -0.99 -13.28 0.03
C LEU A 121 -1.05 -12.51 -1.29
N ALA A 122 -1.06 -13.19 -2.44
CA ALA A 122 -1.20 -12.55 -3.75
C ALA A 122 -2.57 -11.90 -3.92
N ALA A 123 -3.65 -12.50 -3.40
CA ALA A 123 -4.97 -11.88 -3.37
C ALA A 123 -5.04 -10.64 -2.48
N GLY A 124 -4.38 -10.69 -1.32
CA GLY A 124 -4.43 -9.65 -0.29
C GLY A 124 -3.38 -8.55 -0.44
N TRP A 125 -2.35 -8.74 -1.27
CA TRP A 125 -1.17 -7.87 -1.32
C TRP A 125 -1.49 -6.39 -1.57
N GLU A 126 -2.35 -6.10 -2.53
CA GLU A 126 -2.72 -4.71 -2.84
C GLU A 126 -3.57 -4.07 -1.72
N PHE A 127 -4.33 -4.88 -0.96
CA PHE A 127 -5.02 -4.38 0.24
C PHE A 127 -4.03 -4.09 1.38
N LEU A 128 -2.97 -4.89 1.52
CA LEU A 128 -1.86 -4.59 2.43
C LEU A 128 -1.15 -3.30 2.02
N LYS A 129 -1.03 -3.03 0.72
CA LYS A 129 -0.47 -1.79 0.18
C LYS A 129 -1.36 -0.59 0.51
N ILE A 130 -2.67 -0.69 0.30
CA ILE A 130 -3.65 0.33 0.68
C ILE A 130 -3.61 0.60 2.19
N ALA A 131 -3.47 -0.44 3.02
CA ALA A 131 -3.32 -0.33 4.47
C ALA A 131 -1.93 0.16 4.91
N GLY A 132 -0.97 0.32 3.98
CA GLY A 132 0.40 0.74 4.29
C GLY A 132 1.25 -0.28 5.03
N VAL A 133 0.81 -1.55 5.06
CA VAL A 133 1.50 -2.65 5.75
C VAL A 133 2.52 -3.34 4.84
N SER A 134 2.32 -3.26 3.53
CA SER A 134 3.14 -3.97 2.52
C SER A 134 4.63 -3.68 2.63
N ASN A 135 5.03 -2.44 2.93
CA ASN A 135 6.44 -2.08 3.05
C ASN A 135 7.12 -2.78 4.24
N VAL A 136 6.41 -3.00 5.34
CA VAL A 136 6.93 -3.75 6.50
C VAL A 136 7.16 -5.21 6.13
N VAL A 137 6.16 -5.83 5.47
CA VAL A 137 6.28 -7.21 4.99
C VAL A 137 7.40 -7.33 3.96
N LEU A 138 7.53 -6.36 3.06
CA LEU A 138 8.56 -6.32 2.04
C LEU A 138 9.97 -6.15 2.64
N SER A 139 10.15 -5.32 3.66
CA SER A 139 11.44 -5.16 4.34
C SER A 139 11.90 -6.46 5.03
N LEU A 140 10.96 -7.22 5.60
CA LEU A 140 11.26 -8.55 6.14
C LEU A 140 11.62 -9.55 5.04
N ALA A 141 10.91 -9.52 3.91
CA ALA A 141 11.26 -10.34 2.74
C ALA A 141 12.67 -10.01 2.22
N TYR A 142 13.04 -8.73 2.20
CA TYR A 142 14.39 -8.31 1.81
C TYR A 142 15.46 -8.76 2.81
N ALA A 143 15.21 -8.63 4.11
CA ALA A 143 16.13 -9.10 5.14
C ALA A 143 16.35 -10.62 5.03
N GLN A 144 15.29 -11.38 4.80
CA GLN A 144 15.36 -12.81 4.57
C GLN A 144 16.08 -13.15 3.26
N PHE A 145 15.78 -12.42 2.20
CA PHE A 145 16.45 -12.58 0.90
C PHE A 145 17.96 -12.38 1.03
N MET A 146 18.41 -11.37 1.80
CA MET A 146 19.84 -11.13 2.05
C MET A 146 20.52 -12.28 2.82
N SER A 147 19.77 -13.05 3.60
CA SER A 147 20.34 -14.19 4.35
C SER A 147 20.34 -15.50 3.54
N VAL A 148 19.35 -15.73 2.69
CA VAL A 148 19.15 -17.00 1.97
C VAL A 148 19.46 -16.87 0.47
N GLY A 149 19.39 -15.67 -0.09
CA GLY A 149 19.61 -15.39 -1.51
C GLY A 149 18.40 -15.68 -2.40
N THR A 150 17.28 -16.15 -1.84
CA THR A 150 16.07 -16.47 -2.60
C THR A 150 14.81 -16.20 -1.78
N ASP A 151 13.70 -15.94 -2.46
CA ASP A 151 12.37 -15.89 -1.86
C ASP A 151 11.38 -16.71 -2.71
N SER A 152 10.61 -17.55 -2.04
CA SER A 152 9.63 -18.43 -2.67
C SER A 152 8.16 -18.06 -2.32
N CYS A 153 7.93 -16.94 -1.63
CA CYS A 153 6.59 -16.59 -1.16
C CYS A 153 6.25 -15.11 -1.33
N ILE A 154 6.89 -14.22 -0.56
CA ILE A 154 6.43 -12.81 -0.43
C ILE A 154 6.68 -12.03 -1.71
N LEU A 155 7.89 -12.09 -2.28
CA LEU A 155 8.22 -11.40 -3.52
C LEU A 155 7.41 -11.92 -4.70
N ILE A 156 7.12 -13.22 -4.72
CA ILE A 156 6.29 -13.83 -5.76
C ILE A 156 4.84 -13.39 -5.63
N ALA A 157 4.29 -13.41 -4.41
CA ALA A 157 2.93 -12.93 -4.16
C ALA A 157 2.76 -11.46 -4.57
N ALA A 158 3.72 -10.60 -4.21
CA ALA A 158 3.76 -9.21 -4.62
C ALA A 158 3.78 -9.07 -6.16
N THR A 159 4.59 -9.89 -6.83
CA THR A 159 4.68 -9.91 -8.30
C THR A 159 3.35 -10.31 -8.93
N MET A 160 2.71 -11.38 -8.50
CA MET A 160 1.44 -11.83 -9.06
C MET A 160 0.31 -10.82 -8.81
N ALA A 161 0.26 -10.21 -7.64
CA ALA A 161 -0.68 -9.13 -7.34
C ALA A 161 -0.45 -7.91 -8.25
N THR A 162 0.79 -7.56 -8.53
CA THR A 162 1.14 -6.45 -9.42
C THR A 162 0.65 -6.70 -10.84
N PHE A 163 0.77 -7.92 -11.38
CA PHE A 163 0.17 -8.25 -12.68
C PHE A 163 -1.35 -8.17 -12.65
N ALA A 164 -1.98 -8.64 -11.57
CA ALA A 164 -3.43 -8.56 -11.42
C ALA A 164 -3.94 -7.11 -11.34
N VAL A 165 -3.21 -6.22 -10.64
CA VAL A 165 -3.60 -4.80 -10.55
C VAL A 165 -3.47 -4.07 -11.88
N TRP A 166 -2.55 -4.46 -12.75
CA TRP A 166 -2.46 -3.90 -14.11
C TRP A 166 -3.60 -4.38 -15.02
N GLY A 167 -4.02 -5.64 -14.85
CA GLY A 167 -5.15 -6.22 -15.60
C GLY A 167 -6.50 -5.60 -15.25
N MET A 168 -6.68 -5.18 -14.01
CA MET A 168 -7.93 -4.63 -13.51
C MET A 168 -8.43 -3.41 -14.33
N PRO A 169 -7.70 -2.30 -14.47
CA PRO A 169 -8.14 -1.16 -15.24
C PRO A 169 -8.15 -1.44 -16.75
N PHE A 170 -7.30 -2.34 -17.25
CA PHE A 170 -7.36 -2.79 -18.63
C PHE A 170 -8.71 -3.44 -18.95
N GLY A 171 -9.14 -4.40 -18.12
CA GLY A 171 -10.45 -5.03 -18.29
C GLY A 171 -11.60 -4.05 -18.14
N ALA A 172 -11.53 -3.14 -17.16
CA ALA A 172 -12.53 -2.09 -16.96
C ALA A 172 -12.64 -1.16 -18.18
N SER A 173 -11.52 -0.79 -18.81
CA SER A 173 -11.49 0.08 -19.98
C SER A 173 -12.26 -0.47 -21.17
N LEU A 174 -12.33 -1.79 -21.32
CA LEU A 174 -13.07 -2.44 -22.40
C LEU A 174 -14.59 -2.38 -22.18
N ARG A 175 -15.05 -2.16 -20.96
CA ARG A 175 -16.47 -2.12 -20.60
C ARG A 175 -17.02 -0.70 -20.44
N VAL A 176 -16.18 0.27 -20.09
CA VAL A 176 -16.57 1.67 -19.93
C VAL A 176 -16.96 2.26 -21.27
N ALA A 177 -18.12 2.93 -21.33
CA ALA A 177 -18.66 3.52 -22.55
C ALA A 177 -18.08 4.90 -22.86
N ASP A 178 -17.78 5.69 -21.81
CA ASP A 178 -17.19 7.02 -21.94
C ASP A 178 -15.77 6.96 -22.44
N LYS A 179 -15.44 7.77 -23.47
CA LYS A 179 -14.14 7.75 -24.13
C LYS A 179 -13.02 8.30 -23.26
N ASP A 180 -13.32 9.34 -22.47
CA ASP A 180 -12.33 9.98 -21.62
C ASP A 180 -11.99 9.07 -20.45
N GLU A 181 -12.99 8.46 -19.85
CA GLU A 181 -12.82 7.49 -18.79
C GLU A 181 -12.08 6.23 -19.28
N LYS A 182 -12.40 5.75 -20.48
CA LYS A 182 -11.69 4.63 -21.11
C LYS A 182 -10.20 4.95 -21.29
N ALA A 183 -9.88 6.16 -21.75
CA ALA A 183 -8.49 6.59 -21.90
C ALA A 183 -7.76 6.66 -20.55
N LEU A 184 -8.42 7.14 -19.48
CA LEU A 184 -7.88 7.15 -18.13
C LEU A 184 -7.61 5.74 -17.61
N MET A 185 -8.54 4.79 -17.77
CA MET A 185 -8.36 3.39 -17.34
C MET A 185 -7.17 2.73 -18.08
N LEU A 186 -7.05 2.94 -19.39
CA LEU A 186 -5.89 2.48 -20.15
C LEU A 186 -4.60 3.13 -19.66
N GLY A 187 -4.64 4.43 -19.38
CA GLY A 187 -3.52 5.16 -18.81
C GLY A 187 -3.04 4.57 -17.47
N TYR A 188 -3.96 4.17 -16.59
CA TYR A 188 -3.62 3.52 -15.33
C TYR A 188 -2.94 2.16 -15.54
N SER A 189 -3.42 1.35 -16.49
CA SER A 189 -2.78 0.08 -16.84
C SER A 189 -1.37 0.27 -17.40
N ILE A 190 -1.21 1.19 -18.36
CA ILE A 190 0.09 1.50 -18.99
C ILE A 190 1.07 2.07 -17.96
N SER A 191 0.62 3.00 -17.11
CA SER A 191 1.42 3.56 -16.02
C SER A 191 1.91 2.48 -15.05
N GLY A 192 1.05 1.50 -14.74
CA GLY A 192 1.44 0.34 -13.92
C GLY A 192 2.49 -0.52 -14.60
N ILE A 193 2.26 -0.93 -15.85
CA ILE A 193 3.15 -1.83 -16.60
C ILE A 193 4.53 -1.21 -16.83
N LEU A 194 4.58 0.04 -17.26
CA LEU A 194 5.83 0.72 -17.61
C LEU A 194 6.48 1.41 -16.41
N GLY A 195 5.69 2.11 -15.60
CA GLY A 195 6.17 2.89 -14.47
C GLY A 195 6.24 2.10 -13.15
N GLY A 196 5.56 0.95 -13.06
CA GLY A 196 5.51 0.15 -11.83
C GLY A 196 4.63 0.75 -10.73
N VAL A 197 3.79 1.74 -11.08
CA VAL A 197 2.95 2.47 -10.12
C VAL A 197 1.54 1.88 -10.12
N SER A 198 1.13 1.28 -9.02
CA SER A 198 -0.19 0.64 -8.89
C SER A 198 -1.27 1.57 -8.31
N GLU A 199 -0.87 2.66 -7.65
CA GLU A 199 -1.77 3.58 -6.96
C GLU A 199 -2.84 4.20 -7.88
N PRO A 200 -2.53 4.67 -9.11
CA PRO A 200 -3.56 5.18 -10.02
C PRO A 200 -4.61 4.13 -10.39
N ALA A 201 -4.19 2.87 -10.56
CA ALA A 201 -5.11 1.77 -10.83
C ALA A 201 -6.00 1.47 -9.62
N LEU A 202 -5.43 1.43 -8.41
CA LEU A 202 -6.17 1.16 -7.17
C LEU A 202 -7.17 2.28 -6.85
N TYR A 203 -6.70 3.52 -6.82
CA TYR A 203 -7.53 4.66 -6.43
C TYR A 203 -8.44 5.14 -7.56
N GLY A 204 -7.97 5.16 -8.81
CA GLY A 204 -8.74 5.62 -9.96
C GLY A 204 -9.75 4.59 -10.47
N CYS A 205 -9.39 3.31 -10.54
CA CYS A 205 -10.28 2.25 -10.99
C CYS A 205 -10.89 1.47 -9.82
N GLY A 206 -10.05 0.98 -8.89
CA GLY A 206 -10.47 0.09 -7.82
C GLY A 206 -11.48 0.71 -6.87
N PHE A 207 -11.25 1.93 -6.39
CA PHE A 207 -12.19 2.61 -5.50
C PHE A 207 -13.42 3.16 -6.22
N LYS A 208 -13.28 3.57 -7.48
CA LYS A 208 -14.42 4.01 -8.29
C LYS A 208 -15.38 2.84 -8.57
N TYR A 209 -14.83 1.69 -8.89
CA TYR A 209 -15.56 0.46 -9.14
C TYR A 209 -15.16 -0.61 -8.11
N GLY A 210 -15.73 -0.57 -6.90
CA GLY A 210 -15.34 -1.45 -5.79
C GLY A 210 -15.30 -2.95 -6.14
N ARG A 211 -16.12 -3.41 -7.11
CA ARG A 211 -16.08 -4.78 -7.61
C ARG A 211 -14.80 -5.11 -8.36
N CYS A 212 -14.13 -4.12 -8.96
CA CYS A 212 -12.85 -4.33 -9.63
C CYS A 212 -11.76 -4.78 -8.65
N LEU A 213 -11.80 -4.32 -7.38
CA LEU A 213 -10.86 -4.77 -6.35
C LEU A 213 -11.00 -6.28 -6.06
N THR A 214 -12.23 -6.79 -6.03
CA THR A 214 -12.47 -8.24 -5.89
C THR A 214 -11.99 -9.02 -7.11
N CYS A 215 -12.21 -8.49 -8.30
CA CYS A 215 -11.72 -9.11 -9.56
C CYS A 215 -10.18 -9.19 -9.58
N MET A 216 -9.51 -8.12 -9.14
CA MET A 216 -8.06 -8.07 -8.97
C MET A 216 -7.57 -9.09 -7.95
N ALA A 217 -8.23 -9.18 -6.78
CA ALA A 217 -7.87 -10.14 -5.74
C ALA A 217 -7.96 -11.59 -6.24
N ILE A 218 -9.02 -11.93 -6.98
CA ILE A 218 -9.17 -13.26 -7.60
C ILE A 218 -8.08 -13.48 -8.64
N GLY A 219 -7.78 -12.49 -9.50
CA GLY A 219 -6.69 -12.56 -10.46
C GLY A 219 -5.35 -12.83 -9.79
N GLY A 220 -5.04 -12.11 -8.70
CA GLY A 220 -3.85 -12.32 -7.87
C GLY A 220 -3.80 -13.73 -7.27
N ALA A 221 -4.92 -14.21 -6.70
CA ALA A 221 -5.02 -15.57 -6.15
C ALA A 221 -4.72 -16.65 -7.19
N VAL A 222 -5.31 -16.53 -8.39
CA VAL A 222 -5.10 -17.51 -9.48
C VAL A 222 -3.66 -17.45 -9.99
N GLY A 223 -3.09 -16.22 -10.13
CA GLY A 223 -1.69 -16.06 -10.47
C GLY A 223 -0.76 -16.67 -9.42
N GLY A 224 -1.05 -16.46 -8.13
CA GLY A 224 -0.34 -17.05 -7.02
C GLY A 224 -0.40 -18.58 -7.02
N LEU A 225 -1.57 -19.15 -7.35
CA LEU A 225 -1.73 -20.59 -7.52
C LEU A 225 -0.83 -21.14 -8.63
N VAL A 226 -0.85 -20.51 -9.82
CA VAL A 226 -0.04 -20.96 -10.95
C VAL A 226 1.45 -20.84 -10.63
N ALA A 227 1.87 -19.75 -9.96
CA ALA A 227 3.24 -19.57 -9.52
C ALA A 227 3.68 -20.63 -8.50
N ALA A 228 2.80 -21.00 -7.56
CA ALA A 228 3.05 -22.06 -6.58
C ALA A 228 3.22 -23.43 -7.25
N VAL A 229 2.34 -23.78 -8.21
CA VAL A 229 2.43 -25.02 -8.99
C VAL A 229 3.71 -25.07 -9.82
N GLY A 230 4.10 -23.93 -10.39
CA GLY A 230 5.35 -23.79 -11.15
C GLY A 230 6.62 -23.71 -10.29
N HIS A 231 6.50 -23.74 -8.95
CA HIS A 231 7.61 -23.58 -8.01
C HIS A 231 8.47 -22.34 -8.32
N VAL A 232 7.81 -21.25 -8.71
CA VAL A 232 8.49 -19.99 -9.03
C VAL A 232 9.25 -19.51 -7.81
N THR A 233 10.49 -19.06 -8.02
CA THR A 233 11.36 -18.55 -6.96
C THR A 233 12.00 -17.24 -7.43
N ALA A 234 12.02 -16.23 -6.57
CA ALA A 234 12.69 -14.95 -6.83
C ALA A 234 14.16 -15.06 -6.41
N TYR A 235 15.06 -14.66 -7.32
CA TYR A 235 16.51 -14.67 -7.15
C TYR A 235 17.12 -13.26 -7.14
N THR A 236 16.30 -12.25 -7.33
CA THR A 236 16.72 -10.85 -7.28
C THR A 236 15.64 -10.02 -6.62
N ILE A 237 16.05 -8.97 -5.94
CA ILE A 237 15.16 -7.92 -5.47
C ILE A 237 14.85 -7.05 -6.70
N GLY A 238 13.66 -7.19 -7.23
CA GLY A 238 13.31 -6.66 -8.53
C GLY A 238 12.76 -5.24 -8.53
N MET A 239 12.65 -4.70 -9.73
CA MET A 239 11.85 -3.51 -10.03
C MET A 239 10.36 -3.81 -9.87
N THR A 240 9.53 -2.78 -9.78
CA THR A 240 8.08 -2.92 -9.65
C THR A 240 7.33 -2.86 -10.98
N ASN A 241 8.04 -2.65 -12.09
CA ASN A 241 7.50 -2.59 -13.45
C ASN A 241 7.62 -3.95 -14.19
N VAL A 242 7.23 -4.00 -15.46
CA VAL A 242 7.27 -5.24 -16.27
C VAL A 242 8.67 -5.87 -16.34
N LEU A 243 9.73 -5.09 -16.18
CA LEU A 243 11.10 -5.60 -16.19
C LEU A 243 11.43 -6.45 -14.95
N MET A 244 10.60 -6.44 -13.90
CA MET A 244 10.78 -7.34 -12.74
C MET A 244 10.85 -8.81 -13.14
N VAL A 245 10.21 -9.19 -14.24
CA VAL A 245 10.23 -10.56 -14.77
C VAL A 245 11.66 -11.03 -15.08
N ILE A 246 12.54 -10.12 -15.52
CA ILE A 246 13.94 -10.44 -15.84
C ILE A 246 14.67 -10.98 -14.61
N GLY A 247 14.33 -10.51 -13.41
CA GLY A 247 14.89 -10.99 -12.15
C GLY A 247 14.67 -12.49 -11.89
N PHE A 248 13.66 -13.09 -12.52
CA PHE A 248 13.38 -14.52 -12.40
C PHE A 248 14.20 -15.38 -13.38
N ALA A 249 14.87 -14.76 -14.37
CA ALA A 249 15.72 -15.47 -15.31
C ALA A 249 16.95 -16.10 -14.66
N THR A 250 17.43 -15.56 -13.54
CA THR A 250 18.56 -16.11 -12.76
C THR A 250 18.28 -17.50 -12.22
N GLY A 251 17.01 -17.88 -12.02
CA GLY A 251 16.57 -19.22 -11.66
C GLY A 251 16.46 -20.18 -12.85
N GLY A 252 16.89 -19.77 -14.05
CA GLY A 252 16.80 -20.55 -15.28
C GLY A 252 15.56 -20.22 -16.10
N ILE A 253 15.57 -20.68 -17.37
CA ILE A 253 14.48 -20.41 -18.34
C ILE A 253 13.14 -20.95 -17.87
N SER A 254 13.11 -22.11 -17.21
CA SER A 254 11.87 -22.69 -16.68
C SER A 254 11.22 -21.80 -15.62
N ASN A 255 12.00 -21.23 -14.69
CA ASN A 255 11.52 -20.32 -13.66
C ASN A 255 10.96 -19.02 -14.27
N LEU A 256 11.66 -18.47 -15.27
CA LEU A 256 11.20 -17.30 -16.02
C LEU A 256 9.89 -17.58 -16.75
N LEU A 257 9.78 -18.71 -17.45
CA LEU A 257 8.57 -19.06 -18.18
C LEU A 257 7.37 -19.26 -17.25
N TRP A 258 7.56 -19.94 -16.13
CA TRP A 258 6.49 -20.09 -15.14
C TRP A 258 6.07 -18.77 -14.51
N CYS A 259 7.02 -17.84 -14.26
CA CYS A 259 6.70 -16.49 -13.79
C CYS A 259 5.89 -15.71 -14.84
N CYS A 260 6.29 -15.77 -16.12
CA CYS A 260 5.54 -15.13 -17.22
C CYS A 260 4.13 -15.70 -17.36
N VAL A 261 3.98 -17.02 -17.30
CA VAL A 261 2.67 -17.69 -17.41
C VAL A 261 1.80 -17.30 -16.22
N ALA A 262 2.33 -17.37 -14.98
CA ALA A 262 1.59 -17.02 -13.77
C ALA A 262 1.16 -15.54 -13.77
N GLY A 263 2.07 -14.62 -14.12
CA GLY A 263 1.78 -13.20 -14.26
C GLY A 263 0.77 -12.91 -15.38
N GLY A 264 0.93 -13.55 -16.54
CA GLY A 264 -0.01 -13.43 -17.67
C GLY A 264 -1.41 -13.93 -17.29
N VAL A 265 -1.51 -15.05 -16.55
CA VAL A 265 -2.78 -15.58 -16.03
C VAL A 265 -3.37 -14.61 -15.00
N ALA A 266 -2.58 -14.08 -14.06
CA ALA A 266 -3.04 -13.08 -13.09
C ALA A 266 -3.66 -11.86 -13.78
N PHE A 267 -2.95 -11.31 -14.76
CA PHE A 267 -3.41 -10.19 -15.58
C PHE A 267 -4.70 -10.53 -16.33
N ALA A 268 -4.70 -11.64 -17.07
CA ALA A 268 -5.84 -12.04 -17.93
C ALA A 268 -7.09 -12.33 -17.11
N VAL A 269 -6.98 -13.03 -15.98
CA VAL A 269 -8.11 -13.33 -15.09
C VAL A 269 -8.64 -12.04 -14.46
N SER A 270 -7.77 -11.18 -13.95
CA SER A 270 -8.16 -9.88 -13.41
C SER A 270 -8.87 -9.01 -14.46
N ALA A 271 -8.34 -8.95 -15.69
CA ALA A 271 -8.92 -8.21 -16.79
C ALA A 271 -10.28 -8.79 -17.23
N ALA A 272 -10.38 -10.09 -17.40
CA ALA A 272 -11.62 -10.75 -17.80
C ALA A 272 -12.73 -10.58 -16.75
N LEU A 273 -12.41 -10.76 -15.47
CA LEU A 273 -13.36 -10.56 -14.39
C LEU A 273 -13.77 -9.09 -14.25
N SER A 274 -12.83 -8.15 -14.41
CA SER A 274 -13.13 -6.71 -14.37
C SER A 274 -14.02 -6.29 -15.54
N TYR A 275 -13.81 -6.86 -16.72
CA TYR A 275 -14.69 -6.68 -17.87
C TYR A 275 -16.11 -7.24 -17.61
N CYS A 276 -16.21 -8.47 -17.09
CA CYS A 276 -17.49 -9.15 -16.89
C CYS A 276 -18.29 -8.59 -15.71
N PHE A 277 -17.63 -8.35 -14.59
CA PHE A 277 -18.28 -8.10 -13.30
C PHE A 277 -17.85 -6.79 -12.63
N GLY A 278 -16.70 -6.22 -13.01
CA GLY A 278 -16.09 -5.08 -12.34
C GLY A 278 -16.86 -3.79 -12.56
N VAL A 279 -17.18 -3.49 -13.82
CA VAL A 279 -17.92 -2.28 -14.20
C VAL A 279 -19.40 -2.62 -14.31
N VAL A 280 -20.19 -2.13 -13.35
CA VAL A 280 -21.65 -2.14 -13.47
C VAL A 280 -22.02 -0.89 -14.24
N PRO A 281 -22.74 -1.00 -15.37
CA PRO A 281 -23.30 0.17 -16.02
C PRO A 281 -24.13 0.94 -14.99
N ALA A 282 -23.88 2.24 -14.83
CA ALA A 282 -24.67 3.07 -13.94
C ALA A 282 -26.14 2.95 -14.34
N GLN A 283 -26.92 2.20 -13.57
CA GLN A 283 -28.37 2.22 -13.70
C GLN A 283 -28.79 3.62 -13.28
N GLY A 284 -29.11 4.47 -14.29
CA GLY A 284 -29.89 5.68 -14.12
C GLY A 284 -29.24 6.77 -13.27
N GLN A 285 -28.08 7.29 -13.66
CA GLN A 285 -27.95 8.73 -13.61
C GLN A 285 -28.71 9.26 -14.82
N THR A 286 -30.04 9.40 -14.65
CA THR A 286 -30.81 10.34 -15.44
C THR A 286 -30.05 11.63 -15.46
N THR A 287 -29.62 12.01 -16.65
CA THR A 287 -29.26 13.36 -17.01
C THR A 287 -30.23 14.30 -16.29
N GLY A 288 -29.80 14.84 -15.18
CA GLY A 288 -30.37 16.05 -14.64
C GLY A 288 -29.90 17.17 -15.55
N ASP A 289 -30.55 17.25 -16.71
CA ASP A 289 -30.55 18.43 -17.54
C ASP A 289 -31.05 19.60 -16.71
N GLY A 290 -30.30 20.68 -16.80
CA GLY A 290 -30.87 22.02 -16.79
C GLY A 290 -31.34 22.53 -15.42
N ALA A 291 -30.46 23.19 -14.76
CA ALA A 291 -30.82 24.43 -14.07
C ALA A 291 -29.58 25.31 -14.11
N ASP A 292 -29.46 26.03 -15.17
CA ASP A 292 -29.48 27.48 -15.21
C ASP A 292 -29.13 28.12 -13.86
N SER A 293 -27.93 28.63 -13.75
CA SER A 293 -27.57 29.67 -12.79
C SER A 293 -26.79 30.75 -13.51
N PRO A 294 -27.48 31.75 -14.07
CA PRO A 294 -26.84 32.97 -14.57
C PRO A 294 -26.76 34.00 -13.45
N GLU A 295 -25.87 33.84 -12.48
CA GLU A 295 -25.68 34.87 -11.45
C GLU A 295 -24.24 35.10 -10.97
N THR A 296 -23.22 34.71 -11.74
CA THR A 296 -21.83 35.02 -11.34
C THR A 296 -21.09 35.92 -12.35
N SER A 297 -21.75 36.48 -13.35
CA SER A 297 -21.08 37.36 -14.31
C SER A 297 -21.33 38.86 -14.09
N LYS A 298 -22.08 39.27 -13.05
CA LYS A 298 -22.36 40.71 -12.78
C LYS A 298 -21.52 41.29 -11.65
N SER A 299 -20.74 40.55 -10.89
CA SER A 299 -19.97 41.11 -9.78
C SER A 299 -18.53 41.49 -10.12
N VAL A 300 -18.04 41.19 -11.33
CA VAL A 300 -16.68 41.54 -11.75
C VAL A 300 -16.64 42.82 -12.59
N ALA A 301 -17.77 43.30 -13.08
CA ALA A 301 -17.85 44.51 -13.88
C ALA A 301 -18.05 45.79 -13.06
N GLU A 302 -18.41 45.71 -11.78
CA GLU A 302 -18.63 46.89 -10.90
C GLU A 302 -17.46 47.20 -9.96
N ALA A 303 -16.35 46.44 -10.04
CA ALA A 303 -15.15 46.73 -9.24
C ALA A 303 -14.02 47.41 -10.03
N SER A 304 -14.28 47.90 -11.24
CA SER A 304 -13.30 48.59 -12.09
C SER A 304 -13.85 49.86 -12.75
N ALA A 305 -14.78 50.57 -12.07
CA ALA A 305 -15.15 51.92 -12.42
C ALA A 305 -14.86 52.90 -11.26
#